data_f4c12e70b3c33dd41d6d131d4ba484ca
#
_entry.id   f4c12e70b3c33dd41d6d131d4ba484ca
#
_cell.length_a   1.000
_cell.length_b   1.000
_cell.length_c   1.000
_cell.angle_alpha   90.00
_cell.angle_beta   90.00
_cell.angle_gamma   90.00
#
_symmetry.space_group_name_H-M   'P 1'
#
loop_
_entity.id
_entity.type
_entity.pdbx_description
1 polymer ?
#
loop_
_entity_poly.entity_id
_entity_poly.type
_entity_poly.pdbx_seq_one_letter_code
_entity_poly.pdbx_strand_id
1 'polypeptide(L)'
;MTASLSRTVLLALLALGGAAHAQYTGPKVTLTYLHGFTGADRPVMERLIQQFNATHPNIQVRAQAQPWGTTWQQLPALVASGRAPDVVVINEDQITNFIARGAVSPLTDAELKAAGINKARFYGPLFKTADYEGRSYGVPISSVAYVTFYNKDLMKKMGITKVPTTRAELLAAARACTTDKNGRKPGQAGFDPKNLDTWGISLYNNWVGSRLAYAAILQNGGSLVDKTLNASFNSPQAVEAVQFLVDLVQKHGVARPNSTEEAELAAFSQGKVCFFPSGQWYLDRFEGQKMNFGVAFVPRIGSKQDAAWGGSSHLTLPRQRPGYDANKRRAALEFINWMTQPAQNLTWTEAGSLPTMPAVANDKKFEGRPISGVFEKLGSIYATSGFPWSGQVLGPFDNAWANAYSGKMSVKAALDAGVSEANKQIQQARKTFQ
;
A
#
# COMPACT_ATOMS: atom_id res chain seq x y z
N MET A 1 20.03 54.56 50.34
CA MET A 1 21.04 53.74 49.64
C MET A 1 20.44 52.37 49.39
N THR A 2 19.86 52.23 48.23
CA THR A 2 19.19 50.96 47.81
C THR A 2 19.90 50.46 46.57
N ALA A 3 20.60 49.35 46.67
CA ALA A 3 21.31 48.69 45.61
C ALA A 3 20.34 47.82 44.78
N SER A 4 20.22 48.14 43.49
CA SER A 4 19.48 47.37 42.47
C SER A 4 20.36 46.21 41.99
N LEU A 5 19.93 44.98 42.18
CA LEU A 5 20.52 43.78 41.60
C LEU A 5 19.83 43.46 40.28
N SER A 6 20.52 43.74 39.17
CA SER A 6 20.13 43.28 37.84
C SER A 6 20.34 41.79 37.70
N ARG A 7 19.28 41.02 37.52
CA ARG A 7 19.32 39.60 37.12
C ARG A 7 19.45 39.48 35.60
N THR A 8 20.62 39.15 35.14
CA THR A 8 20.84 38.75 33.72
C THR A 8 20.39 37.31 33.59
N VAL A 9 19.29 37.08 32.87
CA VAL A 9 18.82 35.77 32.49
C VAL A 9 19.59 35.34 31.28
N LEU A 10 20.50 34.38 31.45
CA LEU A 10 21.22 33.72 30.35
C LEU A 10 20.28 32.65 29.75
N LEU A 11 19.69 32.92 28.57
CA LEU A 11 18.98 31.92 27.77
C LEU A 11 20.04 30.99 27.12
N ALA A 12 20.22 29.80 27.70
CA ALA A 12 20.96 28.72 27.05
C ALA A 12 20.09 28.13 25.98
N LEU A 13 20.34 28.49 24.69
CA LEU A 13 19.85 27.74 23.55
C LEU A 13 20.52 26.36 23.54
N LEU A 14 19.79 25.35 23.93
CA LEU A 14 20.14 23.95 23.66
C LEU A 14 20.04 23.73 22.15
N ALA A 15 21.17 23.89 21.45
CA ALA A 15 21.33 23.40 20.09
C ALA A 15 21.29 21.88 20.13
N LEU A 16 20.15 21.30 19.83
CA LEU A 16 20.04 19.88 19.45
C LEU A 16 20.89 19.71 18.18
N GLY A 17 22.09 19.18 18.36
CA GLY A 17 23.02 18.85 17.28
C GLY A 17 22.52 17.68 16.43
N GLY A 18 21.48 17.92 15.63
CA GLY A 18 21.27 17.14 14.42
C GLY A 18 22.39 17.53 13.45
N ALA A 19 23.15 16.57 12.95
CA ALA A 19 24.13 16.81 11.90
C ALA A 19 23.44 17.61 10.79
N ALA A 20 23.76 18.91 10.68
CA ALA A 20 23.22 19.78 9.65
C ALA A 20 23.68 19.20 8.30
N HIS A 21 22.78 18.52 7.64
CA HIS A 21 22.99 18.13 6.25
C HIS A 21 23.11 19.43 5.43
N ALA A 22 24.19 19.57 4.66
CA ALA A 22 24.38 20.77 3.86
C ALA A 22 23.27 20.86 2.82
N GLN A 23 22.35 21.82 3.02
CA GLN A 23 21.30 22.11 2.07
C GLN A 23 21.92 22.41 0.68
N TYR A 24 21.21 22.00 -0.39
CA TYR A 24 21.65 22.27 -1.76
C TYR A 24 21.97 23.76 -1.99
N THR A 25 23.23 24.06 -2.30
CA THR A 25 23.75 25.42 -2.57
C THR A 25 24.09 25.63 -4.03
N GLY A 26 23.74 24.68 -4.91
CA GLY A 26 24.00 24.78 -6.35
C GLY A 26 23.14 25.85 -7.06
N PRO A 27 23.30 25.98 -8.39
CA PRO A 27 22.52 26.90 -9.19
C PRO A 27 21.03 26.57 -9.12
N LYS A 28 20.17 27.56 -9.44
CA LYS A 28 18.72 27.33 -9.48
C LYS A 28 18.36 26.27 -10.50
N VAL A 29 17.58 25.28 -10.06
CA VAL A 29 17.08 24.20 -10.91
C VAL A 29 15.58 24.01 -10.76
N THR A 30 14.93 23.56 -11.83
CA THR A 30 13.55 23.11 -11.80
C THR A 30 13.53 21.59 -11.97
N LEU A 31 12.89 20.88 -11.03
CA LEU A 31 12.67 19.45 -11.06
C LEU A 31 11.24 19.13 -11.49
N THR A 32 11.09 18.11 -12.31
CA THR A 32 9.81 17.50 -12.66
C THR A 32 9.60 16.28 -11.77
N TYR A 33 8.46 16.23 -11.07
CA TYR A 33 8.09 15.15 -10.17
C TYR A 33 6.79 14.49 -10.62
N LEU A 34 6.85 13.19 -10.94
CA LEU A 34 5.69 12.43 -11.40
C LEU A 34 5.23 11.47 -10.32
N HIS A 35 3.93 11.46 -10.01
CA HIS A 35 3.35 10.57 -9.00
C HIS A 35 1.91 10.17 -9.32
N GLY A 36 1.45 9.07 -8.68
CA GLY A 36 0.11 8.52 -8.86
C GLY A 36 -0.88 8.87 -7.75
N PHE A 37 -0.53 9.75 -6.83
CA PHE A 37 -1.41 10.19 -5.75
C PHE A 37 -2.46 11.15 -6.31
N THR A 38 -3.62 10.61 -6.71
CA THR A 38 -4.70 11.35 -7.40
C THR A 38 -6.00 11.36 -6.61
N GLY A 39 -6.04 10.67 -5.46
CA GLY A 39 -7.20 10.55 -4.57
C GLY A 39 -7.19 11.56 -3.42
N ALA A 40 -7.65 11.12 -2.26
CA ALA A 40 -7.65 11.89 -1.01
C ALA A 40 -6.23 12.25 -0.50
N ASP A 41 -5.22 11.55 -0.97
CA ASP A 41 -3.80 11.75 -0.71
C ASP A 41 -3.21 12.96 -1.45
N ARG A 42 -3.82 13.40 -2.55
CA ARG A 42 -3.31 14.49 -3.40
C ARG A 42 -3.11 15.81 -2.66
N PRO A 43 -4.07 16.34 -1.88
CA PRO A 43 -3.89 17.63 -1.18
C PRO A 43 -2.73 17.62 -0.19
N VAL A 44 -2.47 16.47 0.47
CA VAL A 44 -1.33 16.32 1.39
C VAL A 44 -0.01 16.38 0.62
N MET A 45 0.08 15.68 -0.51
CA MET A 45 1.26 15.72 -1.37
C MET A 45 1.54 17.14 -1.90
N GLU A 46 0.51 17.84 -2.40
CA GLU A 46 0.63 19.20 -2.89
C GLU A 46 1.11 20.15 -1.79
N ARG A 47 0.60 20.02 -0.56
CA ARG A 47 1.04 20.80 0.60
C ARG A 47 2.52 20.55 0.92
N LEU A 48 2.98 19.30 0.92
CA LEU A 48 4.39 18.95 1.14
C LEU A 48 5.30 19.57 0.06
N ILE A 49 4.89 19.52 -1.20
CA ILE A 49 5.65 20.12 -2.31
C ILE A 49 5.71 21.65 -2.18
N GLN A 50 4.62 22.30 -1.79
CA GLN A 50 4.60 23.74 -1.52
C GLN A 50 5.55 24.12 -0.37
N GLN A 51 5.56 23.35 0.72
CA GLN A 51 6.48 23.56 1.85
C GLN A 51 7.94 23.40 1.42
N PHE A 52 8.25 22.36 0.61
CA PHE A 52 9.59 22.18 0.07
C PHE A 52 10.02 23.41 -0.77
N ASN A 53 9.19 23.82 -1.72
CA ASN A 53 9.47 24.95 -2.61
C ASN A 53 9.66 26.27 -1.84
N ALA A 54 8.93 26.47 -0.75
CA ALA A 54 9.06 27.65 0.11
C ALA A 54 10.38 27.70 0.90
N THR A 55 10.94 26.52 1.25
CA THR A 55 12.15 26.41 2.08
C THR A 55 13.43 26.18 1.29
N HIS A 56 13.34 25.90 -0.02
CA HIS A 56 14.47 25.59 -0.91
C HIS A 56 14.53 26.53 -2.13
N PRO A 57 14.97 27.79 -1.96
CA PRO A 57 14.86 28.82 -3.02
C PRO A 57 15.63 28.50 -4.29
N ASN A 58 16.61 27.58 -4.23
CA ASN A 58 17.39 27.15 -5.39
C ASN A 58 16.80 25.89 -6.06
N ILE A 59 15.73 25.31 -5.54
CA ILE A 59 15.08 24.12 -6.11
C ILE A 59 13.58 24.37 -6.26
N GLN A 60 13.08 24.35 -7.49
CA GLN A 60 11.65 24.43 -7.76
C GLN A 60 11.15 23.07 -8.21
N VAL A 61 10.29 22.41 -7.42
CA VAL A 61 9.63 21.16 -7.80
C VAL A 61 8.30 21.45 -8.48
N ARG A 62 8.13 20.94 -9.70
CA ARG A 62 6.86 20.94 -10.45
C ARG A 62 6.33 19.52 -10.49
N ALA A 63 5.26 19.27 -9.75
CA ALA A 63 4.65 17.96 -9.70
C ALA A 63 3.59 17.78 -10.78
N GLN A 64 3.50 16.55 -11.28
CA GLN A 64 2.44 16.08 -12.16
C GLN A 64 1.79 14.85 -11.52
N ALA A 65 0.51 14.96 -11.16
CA ALA A 65 -0.29 13.86 -10.66
C ALA A 65 -1.06 13.23 -11.82
N GLN A 66 -0.97 11.91 -11.97
CA GLN A 66 -1.74 11.15 -12.94
C GLN A 66 -2.00 9.72 -12.45
N PRO A 67 -3.06 9.02 -12.91
CA PRO A 67 -3.35 7.66 -12.47
C PRO A 67 -2.14 6.72 -12.61
N TRP A 68 -1.97 5.81 -11.66
CA TRP A 68 -0.84 4.87 -11.61
C TRP A 68 -0.66 4.11 -12.93
N GLY A 69 -1.76 3.55 -13.51
CA GLY A 69 -1.70 2.83 -14.77
C GLY A 69 -1.15 3.67 -15.93
N THR A 70 -1.51 4.96 -16.00
CA THR A 70 -0.99 5.90 -16.99
C THR A 70 0.51 6.12 -16.80
N THR A 71 0.95 6.27 -15.53
CA THR A 71 2.37 6.41 -15.20
C THR A 71 3.17 5.19 -15.67
N TRP A 72 2.66 3.98 -15.40
CA TRP A 72 3.35 2.75 -15.76
C TRP A 72 3.45 2.55 -17.28
N GLN A 73 2.44 2.97 -18.02
CA GLN A 73 2.44 2.89 -19.48
C GLN A 73 3.39 3.90 -20.12
N GLN A 74 3.47 5.11 -19.59
CA GLN A 74 4.23 6.22 -20.19
C GLN A 74 5.70 6.24 -19.82
N LEU A 75 6.08 5.82 -18.60
CA LEU A 75 7.45 5.96 -18.08
C LEU A 75 8.52 5.36 -19.01
N PRO A 76 8.38 4.16 -19.58
CA PRO A 76 9.38 3.60 -20.49
C PRO A 76 9.61 4.46 -21.73
N ALA A 77 8.53 4.99 -22.32
CA ALA A 77 8.62 5.85 -23.51
C ALA A 77 9.24 7.22 -23.19
N LEU A 78 8.94 7.78 -22.03
CA LEU A 78 9.56 9.03 -21.55
C LEU A 78 11.07 8.85 -21.34
N VAL A 79 11.49 7.74 -20.75
CA VAL A 79 12.91 7.40 -20.58
C VAL A 79 13.59 7.21 -21.94
N ALA A 80 13.01 6.42 -22.83
CA ALA A 80 13.58 6.14 -24.15
C ALA A 80 13.72 7.40 -25.02
N SER A 81 12.77 8.35 -24.90
CA SER A 81 12.82 9.63 -25.63
C SER A 81 13.68 10.72 -24.97
N GLY A 82 14.33 10.42 -23.82
CA GLY A 82 15.12 11.39 -23.06
C GLY A 82 14.30 12.52 -22.41
N ARG A 83 13.01 12.28 -22.20
CA ARG A 83 12.06 13.20 -21.54
C ARG A 83 11.59 12.66 -20.18
N ALA A 84 12.38 11.79 -19.55
CA ALA A 84 12.08 11.25 -18.24
C ALA A 84 11.92 12.38 -17.20
N PRO A 85 10.98 12.27 -16.25
CA PRO A 85 10.91 13.18 -15.12
C PRO A 85 12.18 13.08 -14.27
N ASP A 86 12.47 14.10 -13.45
CA ASP A 86 13.65 14.10 -12.59
C ASP A 86 13.45 13.16 -11.39
N VAL A 87 12.22 13.07 -10.87
CA VAL A 87 11.82 12.14 -9.79
C VAL A 87 10.50 11.48 -10.16
N VAL A 88 10.35 10.19 -9.86
CA VAL A 88 9.07 9.49 -10.01
C VAL A 88 8.80 8.60 -8.78
N VAL A 89 7.53 8.53 -8.38
CA VAL A 89 7.11 7.51 -7.41
C VAL A 89 6.82 6.22 -8.13
N ILE A 90 7.40 5.13 -7.66
CA ILE A 90 7.12 3.78 -8.16
C ILE A 90 6.77 2.87 -6.98
N ASN A 91 5.69 2.09 -7.13
CA ASN A 91 5.29 1.10 -6.14
C ASN A 91 6.18 -0.14 -6.23
N GLU A 92 6.34 -0.85 -5.11
CA GLU A 92 7.22 -2.03 -5.02
C GLU A 92 6.87 -3.13 -6.02
N ASP A 93 5.58 -3.28 -6.37
CA ASP A 93 5.12 -4.27 -7.35
C ASP A 93 5.54 -3.96 -8.79
N GLN A 94 5.97 -2.73 -9.07
CA GLN A 94 6.40 -2.26 -10.39
C GLN A 94 7.90 -1.99 -10.48
N ILE A 95 8.56 -1.73 -9.34
CA ILE A 95 9.92 -1.18 -9.36
C ILE A 95 10.93 -2.11 -10.04
N THR A 96 10.89 -3.42 -9.77
CA THR A 96 11.80 -4.40 -10.38
C THR A 96 11.60 -4.53 -11.89
N ASN A 97 10.36 -4.37 -12.38
CA ASN A 97 10.06 -4.34 -13.80
C ASN A 97 10.74 -3.14 -14.50
N PHE A 98 10.70 -1.96 -13.88
CA PHE A 98 11.36 -0.77 -14.44
C PHE A 98 12.88 -0.83 -14.30
N ILE A 99 13.41 -1.40 -13.22
CA ILE A 99 14.86 -1.62 -13.06
C ILE A 99 15.39 -2.54 -14.14
N ALA A 100 14.74 -3.68 -14.35
CA ALA A 100 15.16 -4.66 -15.37
C ALA A 100 15.13 -4.10 -16.79
N ARG A 101 14.20 -3.18 -17.08
CA ARG A 101 14.15 -2.44 -18.36
C ARG A 101 15.14 -1.28 -18.42
N GLY A 102 15.97 -1.09 -17.40
CA GLY A 102 16.90 0.02 -17.31
C GLY A 102 16.24 1.38 -17.29
N ALA A 103 14.99 1.48 -16.81
CA ALA A 103 14.25 2.74 -16.77
C ALA A 103 14.50 3.55 -15.49
N VAL A 104 15.10 2.94 -14.46
CA VAL A 104 15.43 3.57 -13.17
C VAL A 104 16.94 3.47 -12.93
N SER A 105 17.52 4.54 -12.39
CA SER A 105 18.93 4.61 -12.03
C SER A 105 19.16 4.13 -10.60
N PRO A 106 20.24 3.40 -10.31
CA PRO A 106 20.61 3.05 -8.95
C PRO A 106 20.98 4.30 -8.14
N LEU A 107 20.77 4.20 -6.83
CA LEU A 107 21.21 5.15 -5.82
C LEU A 107 22.43 4.57 -5.14
N THR A 108 23.60 5.20 -5.32
CA THR A 108 24.82 4.74 -4.66
C THR A 108 24.84 5.11 -3.18
N ASP A 109 25.53 4.33 -2.34
CA ASP A 109 25.67 4.66 -0.92
C ASP A 109 26.37 6.01 -0.70
N ALA A 110 27.29 6.38 -1.58
CA ALA A 110 27.94 7.70 -1.57
C ALA A 110 26.93 8.83 -1.81
N GLU A 111 26.04 8.68 -2.80
CA GLU A 111 24.97 9.67 -3.08
C GLU A 111 23.97 9.76 -1.94
N LEU A 112 23.51 8.62 -1.40
CA LEU A 112 22.60 8.59 -0.27
C LEU A 112 23.20 9.29 0.95
N LYS A 113 24.46 8.98 1.28
CA LYS A 113 25.21 9.62 2.37
C LYS A 113 25.38 11.12 2.13
N ALA A 114 25.80 11.52 0.92
CA ALA A 114 25.95 12.93 0.56
C ALA A 114 24.63 13.71 0.61
N ALA A 115 23.53 13.07 0.29
CA ALA A 115 22.18 13.62 0.41
C ALA A 115 21.59 13.54 1.83
N GLY A 116 22.30 12.98 2.84
CA GLY A 116 21.81 12.82 4.21
C GLY A 116 20.74 11.75 4.38
N ILE A 117 20.57 10.86 3.40
CA ILE A 117 19.62 9.76 3.46
C ILE A 117 20.23 8.60 4.23
N ASN A 118 19.85 8.45 5.49
CA ASN A 118 20.29 7.34 6.32
C ASN A 118 19.30 6.16 6.19
N LYS A 119 19.75 5.06 5.60
CA LYS A 119 18.95 3.83 5.42
C LYS A 119 18.44 3.28 6.76
N ALA A 120 19.23 3.41 7.84
CA ALA A 120 18.89 2.87 9.16
C ALA A 120 17.70 3.57 9.84
N ARG A 121 17.25 4.72 9.34
CA ARG A 121 16.05 5.39 9.89
C ARG A 121 14.76 4.71 9.47
N PHE A 122 14.78 3.91 8.40
CA PHE A 122 13.60 3.24 7.85
C PHE A 122 13.47 1.82 8.40
N TYR A 123 12.27 1.26 8.31
CA TYR A 123 12.10 -0.18 8.50
C TYR A 123 12.90 -0.92 7.42
N GLY A 124 13.86 -1.76 7.85
CA GLY A 124 14.80 -2.42 6.94
C GLY A 124 14.12 -3.25 5.84
N PRO A 125 13.14 -4.11 6.13
CA PRO A 125 12.40 -4.83 5.10
C PRO A 125 11.73 -3.90 4.07
N LEU A 126 11.17 -2.77 4.53
CA LEU A 126 10.50 -1.81 3.66
C LEU A 126 11.48 -1.09 2.73
N PHE A 127 12.65 -0.69 3.25
CA PHE A 127 13.68 -0.06 2.41
C PHE A 127 14.15 -1.01 1.31
N LYS A 128 14.34 -2.29 1.66
CA LYS A 128 14.83 -3.32 0.74
C LYS A 128 13.85 -3.71 -0.38
N THR A 129 12.57 -3.30 -0.31
CA THR A 129 11.63 -3.59 -1.40
C THR A 129 11.99 -2.87 -2.71
N ALA A 130 12.86 -1.84 -2.65
CA ALA A 130 13.44 -1.17 -3.82
C ALA A 130 14.89 -1.61 -4.13
N ASP A 131 15.37 -2.67 -3.51
CA ASP A 131 16.70 -3.22 -3.81
C ASP A 131 16.60 -4.30 -4.90
N TYR A 132 17.53 -4.28 -5.83
CA TYR A 132 17.66 -5.28 -6.89
C TYR A 132 19.15 -5.53 -7.18
N GLU A 133 19.56 -6.81 -7.21
CA GLU A 133 20.96 -7.22 -7.44
C GLU A 133 21.97 -6.46 -6.55
N GLY A 134 21.63 -6.30 -5.27
CA GLY A 134 22.51 -5.66 -4.28
C GLY A 134 22.61 -4.13 -4.39
N ARG A 135 21.80 -3.48 -5.24
CA ARG A 135 21.74 -2.03 -5.40
C ARG A 135 20.40 -1.50 -4.97
N SER A 136 20.37 -0.32 -4.36
CA SER A 136 19.15 0.39 -4.02
C SER A 136 18.70 1.29 -5.18
N TYR A 137 17.38 1.33 -5.45
CA TYR A 137 16.81 2.11 -6.55
C TYR A 137 15.76 3.11 -6.10
N GLY A 138 15.41 3.14 -4.84
CA GLY A 138 14.42 4.05 -4.32
C GLY A 138 14.50 4.24 -2.81
N VAL A 139 13.86 5.30 -2.33
CA VAL A 139 13.72 5.62 -0.92
C VAL A 139 12.23 5.57 -0.57
N PRO A 140 11.80 4.78 0.44
CA PRO A 140 10.40 4.62 0.74
C PRO A 140 9.78 5.94 1.26
N ILE A 141 8.70 6.38 0.61
CA ILE A 141 7.89 7.53 1.03
C ILE A 141 6.63 7.10 1.77
N SER A 142 6.08 5.94 1.43
CA SER A 142 4.90 5.39 2.09
C SER A 142 5.05 3.90 2.35
N SER A 143 4.37 3.43 3.38
CA SER A 143 4.09 2.02 3.58
C SER A 143 2.60 1.78 3.38
N VAL A 144 2.26 0.64 2.78
CA VAL A 144 0.89 0.21 2.57
C VAL A 144 0.64 -1.13 3.23
N ALA A 145 -0.57 -1.30 3.78
CA ALA A 145 -1.02 -2.57 4.32
C ALA A 145 -2.49 -2.81 3.97
N TYR A 146 -2.79 -4.05 3.63
CA TYR A 146 -4.16 -4.52 3.55
C TYR A 146 -4.66 -4.83 4.96
N VAL A 147 -5.78 -4.21 5.33
CA VAL A 147 -6.34 -4.25 6.68
C VAL A 147 -7.82 -4.63 6.62
N THR A 148 -8.43 -4.84 7.77
CA THR A 148 -9.88 -4.98 7.90
C THR A 148 -10.42 -3.80 8.70
N PHE A 149 -11.15 -2.91 8.04
CA PHE A 149 -11.99 -1.94 8.73
C PHE A 149 -13.22 -2.64 9.28
N TYR A 150 -13.68 -2.26 10.47
CA TYR A 150 -14.90 -2.82 11.06
C TYR A 150 -15.78 -1.73 11.63
N ASN A 151 -17.10 -1.89 11.43
CA ASN A 151 -18.10 -0.93 11.90
C ASN A 151 -18.53 -1.28 13.33
N LYS A 152 -18.11 -0.47 14.32
CA LYS A 152 -18.37 -0.71 15.74
C LYS A 152 -19.85 -0.64 16.10
N ASP A 153 -20.59 0.28 15.46
CA ASP A 153 -22.01 0.46 15.74
C ASP A 153 -22.83 -0.73 15.21
N LEU A 154 -22.52 -1.18 13.98
CA LEU A 154 -23.19 -2.34 13.41
C LEU A 154 -22.83 -3.62 14.17
N MET A 155 -21.57 -3.82 14.53
CA MET A 155 -21.14 -4.95 15.37
C MET A 155 -21.92 -4.96 16.69
N LYS A 156 -22.01 -3.82 17.38
CA LYS A 156 -22.78 -3.69 18.63
C LYS A 156 -24.26 -4.01 18.41
N LYS A 157 -24.88 -3.46 17.37
CA LYS A 157 -26.28 -3.74 17.01
C LYS A 157 -26.52 -5.23 16.76
N MET A 158 -25.56 -5.94 16.17
CA MET A 158 -25.65 -7.36 15.83
C MET A 158 -25.16 -8.30 16.95
N GLY A 159 -24.78 -7.77 18.12
CA GLY A 159 -24.30 -8.55 19.26
C GLY A 159 -22.90 -9.12 19.08
N ILE A 160 -22.08 -8.56 18.16
CA ILE A 160 -20.71 -9.01 17.91
C ILE A 160 -19.78 -8.21 18.84
N THR A 161 -19.22 -8.86 19.82
CA THR A 161 -18.40 -8.24 20.87
C THR A 161 -16.90 -8.28 20.60
N LYS A 162 -16.44 -9.09 19.63
CA LYS A 162 -15.03 -9.31 19.32
C LYS A 162 -14.81 -9.20 17.81
N VAL A 163 -13.73 -8.51 17.44
CA VAL A 163 -13.25 -8.51 16.05
C VAL A 163 -12.69 -9.89 15.71
N PRO A 164 -13.11 -10.54 14.61
CA PRO A 164 -12.66 -11.86 14.25
C PRO A 164 -11.17 -11.87 13.88
N THR A 165 -10.44 -12.85 14.39
CA THR A 165 -9.00 -13.05 14.12
C THR A 165 -8.73 -14.36 13.39
N THR A 166 -9.71 -15.26 13.32
CA THR A 166 -9.60 -16.56 12.66
C THR A 166 -10.70 -16.75 11.62
N ARG A 167 -10.50 -17.73 10.72
CA ARG A 167 -11.49 -18.18 9.72
C ARG A 167 -12.86 -18.51 10.33
N ALA A 168 -12.86 -19.25 11.44
CA ALA A 168 -14.10 -19.65 12.11
C ALA A 168 -14.81 -18.46 12.75
N GLU A 169 -14.07 -17.59 13.45
CA GLU A 169 -14.62 -16.38 14.04
C GLU A 169 -15.16 -15.43 12.96
N LEU A 170 -14.45 -15.29 11.82
CA LEU A 170 -14.91 -14.46 10.71
C LEU A 170 -16.25 -14.95 10.16
N LEU A 171 -16.38 -16.26 9.90
CA LEU A 171 -17.63 -16.81 9.39
C LEU A 171 -18.78 -16.66 10.39
N ALA A 172 -18.54 -16.90 11.68
CA ALA A 172 -19.54 -16.73 12.73
C ALA A 172 -20.01 -15.28 12.85
N ALA A 173 -19.05 -14.33 12.90
CA ALA A 173 -19.35 -12.91 12.97
C ALA A 173 -20.05 -12.40 11.69
N ALA A 174 -19.61 -12.86 10.53
CA ALA A 174 -20.24 -12.51 9.26
C ALA A 174 -21.70 -12.98 9.18
N ARG A 175 -21.98 -14.20 9.62
CA ARG A 175 -23.37 -14.71 9.70
C ARG A 175 -24.22 -13.91 10.68
N ALA A 176 -23.67 -13.57 11.85
CA ALA A 176 -24.37 -12.77 12.84
C ALA A 176 -24.76 -11.38 12.31
N CYS A 177 -23.85 -10.77 11.51
CA CYS A 177 -24.03 -9.45 10.90
C CYS A 177 -25.01 -9.45 9.71
N THR A 178 -25.22 -10.56 9.05
CA THR A 178 -25.98 -10.64 7.80
C THR A 178 -27.47 -10.77 8.05
N THR A 179 -28.26 -9.91 7.41
CA THR A 179 -29.71 -10.01 7.32
C THR A 179 -30.18 -9.72 5.90
N ASP A 180 -31.22 -10.41 5.45
CA ASP A 180 -31.96 -10.01 4.24
C ASP A 180 -32.93 -8.84 4.54
N LYS A 181 -33.57 -8.31 3.53
CA LYS A 181 -34.57 -7.23 3.66
C LYS A 181 -35.78 -7.60 4.51
N ASN A 182 -36.00 -8.88 4.76
CA ASN A 182 -37.07 -9.39 5.64
C ASN A 182 -36.57 -9.65 7.07
N GLY A 183 -35.31 -9.29 7.39
CA GLY A 183 -34.70 -9.49 8.70
C GLY A 183 -34.22 -10.91 8.96
N ARG A 184 -34.25 -11.83 7.98
CA ARG A 184 -33.82 -13.21 8.13
C ARG A 184 -32.32 -13.32 8.04
N LYS A 185 -31.74 -14.27 8.78
CA LYS A 185 -30.30 -14.54 8.82
C LYS A 185 -29.92 -15.76 7.97
N PRO A 186 -28.66 -15.88 7.54
CA PRO A 186 -28.17 -17.09 6.85
C PRO A 186 -28.45 -18.36 7.64
N GLY A 187 -29.08 -19.33 6.96
CA GLY A 187 -29.51 -20.60 7.56
C GLY A 187 -30.96 -20.62 8.04
N GLN A 188 -31.66 -19.51 8.08
CA GLN A 188 -33.11 -19.47 8.37
C GLN A 188 -33.92 -19.78 7.10
N ALA A 189 -35.07 -20.42 7.27
CA ALA A 189 -35.97 -20.71 6.14
C ALA A 189 -36.40 -19.42 5.43
N GLY A 190 -36.28 -19.39 4.11
CA GLY A 190 -36.61 -18.25 3.26
C GLY A 190 -35.62 -17.09 3.29
N PHE A 191 -34.41 -17.26 3.85
CA PHE A 191 -33.33 -16.28 3.72
C PHE A 191 -32.99 -16.08 2.24
N ASP A 192 -32.90 -14.81 1.82
CA ASP A 192 -32.57 -14.44 0.44
C ASP A 192 -31.20 -13.73 0.36
N PRO A 193 -30.13 -14.46 -0.03
CA PRO A 193 -28.79 -13.90 -0.12
C PRO A 193 -28.61 -12.88 -1.26
N LYS A 194 -29.59 -12.73 -2.16
CA LYS A 194 -29.56 -11.72 -3.23
C LYS A 194 -30.13 -10.37 -2.80
N ASN A 195 -30.91 -10.33 -1.72
CA ASN A 195 -31.58 -9.14 -1.22
C ASN A 195 -31.16 -8.83 0.22
N LEU A 196 -29.86 -8.61 0.44
CA LEU A 196 -29.32 -8.29 1.76
C LEU A 196 -29.66 -6.86 2.18
N ASP A 197 -30.04 -6.65 3.45
CA ASP A 197 -30.12 -5.35 4.11
C ASP A 197 -28.79 -5.00 4.78
N THR A 198 -28.20 -5.94 5.51
CA THR A 198 -26.84 -5.87 6.04
C THR A 198 -26.07 -7.13 5.69
N TRP A 199 -24.74 -7.05 5.62
CA TRP A 199 -23.90 -8.21 5.37
C TRP A 199 -22.59 -8.21 6.15
N GLY A 200 -22.01 -9.40 6.30
CA GLY A 200 -20.88 -9.62 7.18
C GLY A 200 -19.60 -9.00 6.69
N ILE A 201 -19.26 -9.23 5.42
CA ILE A 201 -17.96 -8.86 4.86
C ILE A 201 -18.11 -8.35 3.43
N SER A 202 -17.36 -7.29 3.11
CA SER A 202 -17.19 -6.81 1.74
C SER A 202 -16.20 -7.69 0.99
N LEU A 203 -16.62 -8.13 -0.18
CA LEU A 203 -15.76 -8.76 -1.19
C LEU A 203 -16.11 -8.16 -2.55
N TYR A 204 -15.13 -8.00 -3.42
CA TYR A 204 -15.32 -7.37 -4.72
C TYR A 204 -14.38 -7.93 -5.78
N ASN A 205 -14.72 -7.71 -7.06
CA ASN A 205 -14.18 -8.41 -8.22
C ASN A 205 -12.96 -7.74 -8.87
N ASN A 206 -12.28 -6.85 -8.17
CA ASN A 206 -11.11 -6.13 -8.70
C ASN A 206 -9.79 -6.59 -8.05
N TRP A 207 -8.71 -5.91 -8.40
CA TRP A 207 -7.38 -6.18 -7.87
C TRP A 207 -7.30 -6.02 -6.33
N VAL A 208 -8.04 -5.09 -5.73
CA VAL A 208 -8.06 -4.91 -4.27
C VAL A 208 -8.70 -6.13 -3.58
N GLY A 209 -9.78 -6.68 -4.14
CA GLY A 209 -10.40 -7.92 -3.64
C GLY A 209 -9.44 -9.12 -3.73
N SER A 210 -8.67 -9.21 -4.81
CA SER A 210 -7.68 -10.30 -4.97
C SER A 210 -6.55 -10.24 -3.95
N ARG A 211 -6.26 -9.08 -3.33
CA ARG A 211 -5.22 -8.95 -2.28
C ARG A 211 -5.61 -9.67 -0.99
N LEU A 212 -6.91 -9.79 -0.68
CA LEU A 212 -7.37 -10.65 0.41
C LEU A 212 -7.16 -12.14 0.07
N ALA A 213 -7.43 -12.52 -1.19
CA ALA A 213 -7.15 -13.87 -1.66
C ALA A 213 -5.64 -14.19 -1.63
N TYR A 214 -4.79 -13.24 -2.01
CA TYR A 214 -3.33 -13.39 -1.89
C TYR A 214 -2.91 -13.58 -0.42
N ALA A 215 -3.40 -12.75 0.49
CA ALA A 215 -3.14 -12.91 1.92
C ALA A 215 -3.56 -14.30 2.41
N ALA A 216 -4.76 -14.76 2.04
CA ALA A 216 -5.27 -16.09 2.42
C ALA A 216 -4.40 -17.24 1.88
N ILE A 217 -3.88 -17.12 0.65
CA ILE A 217 -2.95 -18.09 0.05
C ILE A 217 -1.66 -18.17 0.88
N LEU A 218 -1.05 -17.03 1.22
CA LEU A 218 0.15 -16.98 2.07
C LEU A 218 -0.11 -17.54 3.46
N GLN A 219 -1.23 -17.17 4.07
CA GLN A 219 -1.65 -17.69 5.38
C GLN A 219 -1.80 -19.20 5.39
N ASN A 220 -2.14 -19.83 4.25
CA ASN A 220 -2.29 -21.25 4.10
C ASN A 220 -1.02 -21.98 3.63
N GLY A 221 0.12 -21.26 3.53
CA GLY A 221 1.41 -21.80 3.13
C GLY A 221 1.60 -21.92 1.61
N GLY A 222 0.72 -21.31 0.82
CA GLY A 222 0.88 -21.17 -0.63
C GLY A 222 1.73 -19.95 -1.00
N SER A 223 1.93 -19.76 -2.30
CA SER A 223 2.64 -18.60 -2.87
C SER A 223 2.05 -18.25 -4.22
N LEU A 224 2.27 -17.00 -4.69
CA LEU A 224 1.95 -16.63 -6.07
C LEU A 224 2.94 -17.17 -7.07
N VAL A 225 4.19 -17.36 -6.67
CA VAL A 225 5.27 -17.89 -7.51
C VAL A 225 6.03 -18.99 -6.77
N ASP A 226 6.65 -19.89 -7.54
CA ASP A 226 7.55 -20.91 -7.04
C ASP A 226 8.99 -20.35 -6.86
N LYS A 227 9.93 -21.21 -6.44
CA LYS A 227 11.33 -20.86 -6.22
C LYS A 227 12.06 -20.45 -7.52
N THR A 228 11.52 -20.80 -8.68
CA THR A 228 12.05 -20.44 -10.01
C THR A 228 11.35 -19.20 -10.58
N LEU A 229 10.50 -18.57 -9.75
CA LEU A 229 9.69 -17.40 -10.10
C LEU A 229 8.71 -17.64 -11.25
N ASN A 230 8.23 -18.87 -11.40
CA ASN A 230 7.07 -19.17 -12.22
C ASN A 230 5.79 -19.03 -11.37
N ALA A 231 4.68 -18.66 -12.02
CA ALA A 231 3.39 -18.60 -11.33
C ALA A 231 2.98 -20.00 -10.80
N SER A 232 2.54 -20.06 -9.54
CA SER A 232 2.18 -21.31 -8.82
C SER A 232 0.98 -21.15 -7.88
N PHE A 233 0.15 -20.13 -8.09
CA PHE A 233 -1.00 -19.80 -7.24
C PHE A 233 -2.21 -20.72 -7.43
N ASN A 234 -2.04 -21.90 -8.01
CA ASN A 234 -3.05 -22.96 -8.15
C ASN A 234 -2.74 -24.21 -7.31
N SER A 235 -1.82 -24.09 -6.33
CA SER A 235 -1.53 -25.18 -5.39
C SER A 235 -2.78 -25.57 -4.60
N PRO A 236 -2.86 -26.79 -4.04
CA PRO A 236 -3.99 -27.20 -3.19
C PRO A 236 -4.26 -26.22 -2.05
N GLN A 237 -3.21 -25.68 -1.43
CA GLN A 237 -3.29 -24.67 -0.37
C GLN A 237 -3.91 -23.36 -0.88
N ALA A 238 -3.54 -22.91 -2.10
CA ALA A 238 -4.10 -21.73 -2.71
C ALA A 238 -5.58 -21.93 -3.07
N VAL A 239 -5.92 -23.08 -3.67
CA VAL A 239 -7.32 -23.43 -4.02
C VAL A 239 -8.20 -23.42 -2.77
N GLU A 240 -7.76 -24.08 -1.67
CA GLU A 240 -8.52 -24.11 -0.42
C GLU A 240 -8.76 -22.71 0.16
N ALA A 241 -7.71 -21.87 0.20
CA ALA A 241 -7.79 -20.52 0.74
C ALA A 241 -8.76 -19.63 -0.07
N VAL A 242 -8.66 -19.66 -1.39
CA VAL A 242 -9.54 -18.89 -2.29
C VAL A 242 -10.97 -19.44 -2.25
N GLN A 243 -11.15 -20.78 -2.16
CA GLN A 243 -12.47 -21.41 -2.07
C GLN A 243 -13.23 -20.93 -0.83
N PHE A 244 -12.57 -20.79 0.32
CA PHE A 244 -13.23 -20.25 1.51
C PHE A 244 -13.78 -18.84 1.28
N LEU A 245 -13.02 -17.95 0.63
CA LEU A 245 -13.50 -16.60 0.34
C LEU A 245 -14.68 -16.58 -0.64
N VAL A 246 -14.62 -17.43 -1.66
CA VAL A 246 -15.73 -17.61 -2.60
C VAL A 246 -16.96 -18.21 -1.92
N ASP A 247 -16.78 -19.13 -1.00
CA ASP A 247 -17.85 -19.75 -0.21
C ASP A 247 -18.58 -18.73 0.68
N LEU A 248 -17.92 -17.65 1.14
CA LEU A 248 -18.60 -16.57 1.89
C LEU A 248 -19.73 -15.94 1.07
N VAL A 249 -19.56 -15.87 -0.23
CA VAL A 249 -20.57 -15.36 -1.18
C VAL A 249 -21.54 -16.48 -1.59
N GLN A 250 -21.01 -17.54 -2.21
CA GLN A 250 -21.80 -18.51 -2.96
C GLN A 250 -22.51 -19.54 -2.06
N LYS A 251 -21.90 -19.91 -0.95
CA LYS A 251 -22.42 -20.95 -0.04
C LYS A 251 -23.03 -20.37 1.23
N HIS A 252 -22.38 -19.36 1.80
CA HIS A 252 -22.79 -18.82 3.09
C HIS A 252 -23.69 -17.59 2.98
N GLY A 253 -23.71 -16.91 1.84
CA GLY A 253 -24.54 -15.73 1.60
C GLY A 253 -24.26 -14.56 2.55
N VAL A 254 -23.03 -14.43 3.05
CA VAL A 254 -22.63 -13.41 4.02
C VAL A 254 -21.88 -12.23 3.40
N ALA A 255 -21.73 -12.25 2.09
CA ALA A 255 -21.18 -11.18 1.26
C ALA A 255 -22.02 -11.03 -0.01
N ARG A 256 -22.04 -9.86 -0.61
CA ARG A 256 -22.81 -9.61 -1.83
C ARG A 256 -22.12 -10.24 -3.05
N PRO A 257 -22.89 -10.87 -3.95
CA PRO A 257 -22.33 -11.34 -5.22
C PRO A 257 -22.08 -10.18 -6.17
N ASN A 258 -21.07 -10.31 -7.04
CA ASN A 258 -20.76 -9.38 -8.13
C ASN A 258 -20.67 -7.90 -7.73
N SER A 259 -20.19 -7.63 -6.53
CA SER A 259 -20.06 -6.28 -6.02
C SER A 259 -18.77 -5.60 -6.51
N THR A 260 -18.82 -4.28 -6.67
CA THR A 260 -17.64 -3.44 -6.95
C THR A 260 -17.09 -2.83 -5.65
N GLU A 261 -15.85 -2.40 -5.68
CA GLU A 261 -15.23 -1.74 -4.51
C GLU A 261 -15.98 -0.48 -4.11
N GLU A 262 -16.41 0.34 -5.08
CA GLU A 262 -17.15 1.57 -4.84
C GLU A 262 -18.50 1.31 -4.18
N ALA A 263 -19.22 0.26 -4.61
CA ALA A 263 -20.49 -0.13 -4.03
C ALA A 263 -20.33 -0.62 -2.58
N GLU A 264 -19.28 -1.39 -2.30
CA GLU A 264 -18.97 -1.88 -0.95
C GLU A 264 -18.48 -0.75 -0.05
N LEU A 265 -17.67 0.18 -0.58
CA LEU A 265 -17.22 1.38 0.13
C LEU A 265 -18.39 2.28 0.55
N ALA A 266 -19.35 2.50 -0.36
CA ALA A 266 -20.56 3.24 -0.07
C ALA A 266 -21.43 2.54 1.00
N ALA A 267 -21.56 1.23 0.89
CA ALA A 267 -22.32 0.43 1.85
C ALA A 267 -21.68 0.43 3.25
N PHE A 268 -20.35 0.33 3.35
CA PHE A 268 -19.64 0.42 4.62
C PHE A 268 -19.85 1.81 5.26
N SER A 269 -19.71 2.88 4.47
CA SER A 269 -19.97 4.26 4.92
C SER A 269 -21.42 4.46 5.40
N GLN A 270 -22.38 3.71 4.85
CA GLN A 270 -23.80 3.75 5.25
C GLN A 270 -24.14 2.81 6.44
N GLY A 271 -23.16 2.13 7.01
CA GLY A 271 -23.37 1.22 8.13
C GLY A 271 -24.06 -0.09 7.76
N LYS A 272 -23.93 -0.54 6.50
CA LYS A 272 -24.55 -1.79 6.00
C LYS A 272 -23.63 -3.01 6.09
N VAL A 273 -22.35 -2.82 6.36
CA VAL A 273 -21.32 -3.87 6.36
C VAL A 273 -20.58 -3.88 7.69
N CYS A 274 -20.36 -5.07 8.29
CA CYS A 274 -19.58 -5.19 9.51
C CYS A 274 -18.09 -5.10 9.24
N PHE A 275 -17.57 -5.83 8.24
CA PHE A 275 -16.15 -5.94 7.95
C PHE A 275 -15.86 -5.53 6.50
N PHE A 276 -14.96 -4.58 6.33
CA PHE A 276 -14.52 -4.05 5.03
C PHE A 276 -13.01 -4.25 4.86
N PRO A 277 -12.56 -5.42 4.35
CA PRO A 277 -11.16 -5.64 4.04
C PRO A 277 -10.74 -4.80 2.84
N SER A 278 -9.74 -3.95 3.00
CA SER A 278 -9.19 -3.11 1.94
C SER A 278 -7.80 -2.59 2.32
N GLY A 279 -7.19 -1.81 1.45
CA GLY A 279 -6.00 -1.06 1.80
C GLY A 279 -6.32 0.10 2.76
N GLN A 280 -5.33 0.49 3.53
CA GLN A 280 -5.48 1.53 4.55
C GLN A 280 -5.83 2.92 3.99
N TRP A 281 -5.77 3.15 2.69
CA TRP A 281 -6.02 4.44 2.02
C TRP A 281 -7.44 4.99 2.19
N TYR A 282 -8.36 4.23 2.77
CA TYR A 282 -9.69 4.73 3.14
C TYR A 282 -9.77 5.29 4.56
N LEU A 283 -8.68 5.23 5.33
CA LEU A 283 -8.63 5.66 6.74
C LEU A 283 -9.16 7.10 6.91
N ASP A 284 -8.57 8.04 6.19
CA ASP A 284 -8.92 9.46 6.29
C ASP A 284 -10.35 9.76 5.85
N ARG A 285 -10.86 9.00 4.87
CA ARG A 285 -12.27 9.10 4.45
C ARG A 285 -13.21 8.76 5.60
N PHE A 286 -12.95 7.67 6.30
CA PHE A 286 -13.81 7.23 7.41
C PHE A 286 -13.65 8.13 8.64
N GLU A 287 -12.45 8.61 8.92
CA GLU A 287 -12.18 9.62 9.94
C GLU A 287 -12.92 10.94 9.62
N GLY A 288 -12.81 11.44 8.39
CA GLY A 288 -13.50 12.65 7.92
C GLY A 288 -15.03 12.55 7.96
N GLN A 289 -15.56 11.36 7.74
CA GLN A 289 -17.00 11.06 7.91
C GLN A 289 -17.42 10.88 9.38
N LYS A 290 -16.48 10.94 10.32
CA LYS A 290 -16.71 10.70 11.77
C LYS A 290 -17.39 9.36 12.05
N MET A 291 -17.06 8.33 11.25
CA MET A 291 -17.59 6.99 11.46
C MET A 291 -17.07 6.40 12.77
N ASN A 292 -17.90 5.64 13.47
CA ASN A 292 -17.46 4.83 14.61
C ASN A 292 -16.92 3.49 14.11
N PHE A 293 -15.68 3.48 13.67
CA PHE A 293 -15.00 2.30 13.11
C PHE A 293 -13.74 1.94 13.90
N GLY A 294 -13.18 0.80 13.58
CA GLY A 294 -11.85 0.40 13.99
C GLY A 294 -11.11 -0.25 12.83
N VAL A 295 -9.82 -0.49 13.04
CA VAL A 295 -8.94 -1.15 12.07
C VAL A 295 -8.28 -2.35 12.76
N ALA A 296 -8.25 -3.47 12.06
CA ALA A 296 -7.60 -4.69 12.52
C ALA A 296 -6.74 -5.28 11.40
N PHE A 297 -5.77 -6.11 11.78
CA PHE A 297 -5.09 -6.96 10.82
C PHE A 297 -6.10 -7.93 10.18
N VAL A 298 -5.87 -8.34 8.94
CA VAL A 298 -6.76 -9.30 8.28
C VAL A 298 -6.86 -10.59 9.09
N PRO A 299 -8.06 -11.17 9.25
CA PRO A 299 -8.21 -12.41 9.99
C PRO A 299 -7.43 -13.54 9.31
N ARG A 300 -6.92 -14.46 10.11
CA ARG A 300 -6.25 -15.66 9.61
C ARG A 300 -7.26 -16.60 8.98
N ILE A 301 -7.29 -16.64 7.65
CA ILE A 301 -8.12 -17.52 6.83
C ILE A 301 -7.41 -18.86 6.64
N GLY A 302 -6.11 -18.83 6.42
CA GLY A 302 -5.24 -20.00 6.31
C GLY A 302 -4.82 -20.57 7.66
N SER A 303 -4.09 -21.70 7.64
CA SER A 303 -3.76 -22.50 8.85
C SER A 303 -2.29 -22.38 9.29
N LYS A 304 -1.41 -21.71 8.53
CA LYS A 304 0.04 -21.78 8.75
C LYS A 304 0.63 -20.57 9.44
N GLN A 305 0.26 -19.34 9.01
CA GLN A 305 0.87 -18.12 9.50
C GLN A 305 -0.07 -16.92 9.40
N ASP A 306 0.27 -15.82 10.06
CA ASP A 306 -0.33 -14.53 9.78
C ASP A 306 0.30 -13.97 8.49
N ALA A 307 -0.52 -13.42 7.61
CA ALA A 307 -0.06 -12.72 6.43
C ALA A 307 -1.10 -11.69 5.96
N ALA A 308 -0.62 -10.59 5.42
CA ALA A 308 -1.41 -9.62 4.68
C ALA A 308 -0.61 -9.16 3.45
N TRP A 309 -1.30 -8.67 2.44
CA TRP A 309 -0.64 -7.92 1.38
C TRP A 309 -0.29 -6.53 1.86
N GLY A 310 0.84 -6.03 1.41
CA GLY A 310 1.27 -4.67 1.64
C GLY A 310 2.57 -4.41 0.91
N GLY A 311 3.16 -3.27 1.17
CA GLY A 311 4.41 -2.89 0.52
C GLY A 311 4.74 -1.42 0.73
N SER A 312 5.35 -0.81 -0.28
CA SER A 312 5.68 0.61 -0.21
C SER A 312 5.66 1.28 -1.58
N SER A 313 5.57 2.60 -1.54
CA SER A 313 5.88 3.44 -2.69
C SER A 313 7.23 4.12 -2.46
N HIS A 314 8.03 4.22 -3.52
CA HIS A 314 9.39 4.72 -3.45
C HIS A 314 9.57 5.95 -4.33
N LEU A 315 10.27 6.94 -3.81
CA LEU A 315 10.84 8.02 -4.61
C LEU A 315 12.07 7.47 -5.33
N THR A 316 12.06 7.51 -6.65
CA THR A 316 13.09 6.95 -7.53
C THR A 316 13.59 7.99 -8.52
N LEU A 317 14.80 7.76 -9.06
CA LEU A 317 15.38 8.56 -10.13
C LEU A 317 15.30 7.80 -11.45
N PRO A 318 14.44 8.17 -12.39
CA PRO A 318 14.42 7.60 -13.73
C PRO A 318 15.79 7.74 -14.43
N ARG A 319 16.13 6.79 -15.30
CA ARG A 319 17.35 6.91 -16.11
C ARG A 319 17.21 8.11 -17.05
N GLN A 320 18.21 8.97 -16.96
CA GLN A 320 18.32 10.17 -17.79
C GLN A 320 19.21 9.93 -19.00
N ARG A 321 19.11 10.79 -20.00
CA ARG A 321 20.00 10.81 -21.17
C ARG A 321 21.43 11.18 -20.77
N PRO A 322 22.45 10.83 -21.57
CA PRO A 322 23.81 11.34 -21.39
C PRO A 322 23.83 12.87 -21.35
N GLY A 323 24.68 13.44 -20.49
CA GLY A 323 24.76 14.88 -20.30
C GLY A 323 23.66 15.50 -19.41
N TYR A 324 22.89 14.67 -18.71
CA TYR A 324 21.95 15.18 -17.70
C TYR A 324 22.66 15.99 -16.62
N ASP A 325 22.06 17.11 -16.23
CA ASP A 325 22.65 18.06 -15.29
C ASP A 325 22.84 17.42 -13.90
N ALA A 326 24.09 17.34 -13.48
CA ALA A 326 24.47 16.81 -12.16
C ALA A 326 23.88 17.64 -11.00
N ASN A 327 23.59 18.94 -11.21
CA ASN A 327 22.93 19.76 -10.22
C ASN A 327 21.48 19.33 -10.02
N LYS A 328 20.78 18.98 -11.09
CA LYS A 328 19.42 18.41 -11.00
C LYS A 328 19.41 17.09 -10.24
N ARG A 329 20.38 16.20 -10.48
CA ARG A 329 20.47 14.94 -9.74
C ARG A 329 20.70 15.17 -8.23
N ARG A 330 21.59 16.12 -7.86
CA ARG A 330 21.82 16.50 -6.46
C ARG A 330 20.59 17.11 -5.82
N ALA A 331 19.92 18.02 -6.53
CA ALA A 331 18.68 18.66 -6.08
C ALA A 331 17.52 17.63 -5.94
N ALA A 332 17.43 16.63 -6.82
CA ALA A 332 16.46 15.56 -6.72
C ALA A 332 16.69 14.69 -5.47
N LEU A 333 17.95 14.39 -5.14
CA LEU A 333 18.29 13.67 -3.91
C LEU A 333 17.99 14.51 -2.65
N GLU A 334 18.21 15.84 -2.69
CA GLU A 334 17.80 16.76 -1.62
C GLU A 334 16.28 16.73 -1.41
N PHE A 335 15.51 16.80 -2.50
CA PHE A 335 14.05 16.66 -2.45
C PHE A 335 13.62 15.32 -1.86
N ILE A 336 14.23 14.22 -2.28
CA ILE A 336 13.96 12.87 -1.74
C ILE A 336 14.30 12.83 -0.24
N ASN A 337 15.45 13.37 0.18
CA ASN A 337 15.81 13.41 1.59
C ASN A 337 14.80 14.19 2.42
N TRP A 338 14.40 15.39 1.96
CA TRP A 338 13.44 16.22 2.66
C TRP A 338 12.07 15.54 2.77
N MET A 339 11.55 15.00 1.66
CA MET A 339 10.25 14.30 1.62
C MET A 339 10.19 13.08 2.55
N THR A 340 11.33 12.50 2.87
CA THR A 340 11.44 11.30 3.70
C THR A 340 11.99 11.56 5.11
N GLN A 341 12.01 12.82 5.58
CA GLN A 341 12.31 13.12 6.98
C GLN A 341 11.13 12.74 7.90
N PRO A 342 11.36 12.53 9.21
CA PRO A 342 10.29 12.14 10.13
C PRO A 342 9.08 13.08 10.13
N ALA A 343 9.31 14.39 10.09
CA ALA A 343 8.22 15.38 10.08
C ALA A 343 7.34 15.29 8.82
N GLN A 344 7.96 15.13 7.64
CA GLN A 344 7.23 14.96 6.37
C GLN A 344 6.54 13.61 6.30
N ASN A 345 7.18 12.54 6.80
CA ASN A 345 6.56 11.23 6.84
C ASN A 345 5.37 11.20 7.82
N LEU A 346 5.47 11.90 8.97
CA LEU A 346 4.33 12.07 9.87
C LEU A 346 3.18 12.83 9.19
N THR A 347 3.48 13.94 8.49
CA THR A 347 2.49 14.66 7.69
C THR A 347 1.89 13.76 6.60
N TRP A 348 2.70 12.90 5.96
CA TRP A 348 2.22 11.98 4.95
C TRP A 348 1.28 10.91 5.50
N THR A 349 1.35 10.59 6.82
CA THR A 349 0.35 9.70 7.43
C THR A 349 -1.07 10.30 7.46
N GLU A 350 -1.21 11.63 7.35
CA GLU A 350 -2.53 12.28 7.20
C GLU A 350 -3.24 11.86 5.91
N ALA A 351 -2.49 11.42 4.89
CA ALA A 351 -3.01 10.86 3.64
C ALA A 351 -3.38 9.36 3.74
N GLY A 352 -3.52 8.82 4.94
CA GLY A 352 -3.77 7.38 5.16
C GLY A 352 -2.54 6.49 4.97
N SER A 353 -1.36 7.05 4.67
CA SER A 353 -0.12 6.27 4.58
C SER A 353 0.30 5.74 5.94
N LEU A 354 0.93 4.57 5.95
CA LEU A 354 1.59 4.07 7.15
C LEU A 354 3.02 4.64 7.26
N PRO A 355 3.56 4.79 8.48
CA PRO A 355 4.94 5.21 8.68
C PRO A 355 5.95 4.32 7.99
N THR A 356 6.99 4.93 7.42
CA THR A 356 8.13 4.20 6.84
C THR A 356 9.26 3.99 7.85
N MET A 357 9.15 4.56 9.06
CA MET A 357 10.21 4.56 10.05
C MET A 357 9.68 4.48 11.49
N PRO A 358 10.45 3.85 12.42
CA PRO A 358 10.05 3.71 13.83
C PRO A 358 9.77 5.03 14.52
N ALA A 359 10.56 6.08 14.24
CA ALA A 359 10.39 7.40 14.87
C ALA A 359 9.00 8.01 14.61
N VAL A 360 8.37 7.70 13.48
CA VAL A 360 7.02 8.18 13.14
C VAL A 360 5.94 7.25 13.69
N ALA A 361 6.19 5.95 13.68
CA ALA A 361 5.25 4.98 14.26
C ALA A 361 5.05 5.21 15.77
N ASN A 362 6.11 5.64 16.47
CA ASN A 362 6.10 5.94 17.90
C ASN A 362 5.72 7.41 18.22
N ASP A 363 5.31 8.19 17.22
CA ASP A 363 4.81 9.54 17.45
C ASP A 363 3.37 9.50 17.98
N LYS A 364 3.09 10.27 19.04
CA LYS A 364 1.77 10.30 19.71
C LYS A 364 0.61 10.63 18.77
N LYS A 365 0.85 11.43 17.73
CA LYS A 365 -0.16 11.75 16.73
C LYS A 365 -0.54 10.52 15.89
N PHE A 366 0.43 9.64 15.63
CA PHE A 366 0.17 8.41 14.90
C PHE A 366 -0.36 7.30 15.83
N GLU A 367 0.17 7.16 17.05
CA GLU A 367 -0.29 6.17 18.04
C GLU A 367 -1.79 6.30 18.36
N GLY A 368 -2.33 7.52 18.33
CA GLY A 368 -3.76 7.78 18.56
C GLY A 368 -4.69 7.37 17.42
N ARG A 369 -4.17 6.97 16.26
CA ARG A 369 -4.99 6.60 15.09
C ARG A 369 -5.47 5.15 15.18
N PRO A 370 -6.67 4.83 14.66
CA PRO A 370 -7.23 3.46 14.69
C PRO A 370 -6.34 2.39 14.06
N ILE A 371 -5.44 2.79 13.16
CA ILE A 371 -4.57 1.88 12.40
C ILE A 371 -3.26 1.53 13.12
N SER A 372 -2.91 2.20 14.23
CA SER A 372 -1.62 2.02 14.90
C SER A 372 -1.35 0.57 15.30
N GLY A 373 -2.35 -0.18 15.75
CA GLY A 373 -2.24 -1.59 16.13
C GLY A 373 -1.86 -2.55 14.99
N VAL A 374 -1.94 -2.12 13.72
CA VAL A 374 -1.47 -2.93 12.59
C VAL A 374 0.04 -3.14 12.64
N PHE A 375 0.78 -2.21 13.24
CA PHE A 375 2.25 -2.28 13.35
C PHE A 375 2.76 -3.47 14.16
N GLU A 376 1.98 -4.00 15.09
CA GLU A 376 2.33 -5.21 15.83
C GLU A 376 2.59 -6.41 14.91
N LYS A 377 1.98 -6.39 13.71
CA LYS A 377 2.09 -7.45 12.71
C LYS A 377 2.81 -7.02 11.43
N LEU A 378 3.61 -5.94 11.48
CA LEU A 378 4.33 -5.43 10.31
C LEU A 378 5.21 -6.48 9.65
N GLY A 379 5.84 -7.38 10.41
CA GLY A 379 6.62 -8.50 9.88
C GLY A 379 5.82 -9.56 9.12
N SER A 380 4.48 -9.54 9.23
CA SER A 380 3.56 -10.43 8.51
C SER A 380 2.96 -9.76 7.26
N ILE A 381 3.46 -8.60 6.85
CA ILE A 381 3.04 -7.91 5.63
C ILE A 381 3.99 -8.32 4.51
N TYR A 382 3.43 -8.79 3.41
CA TYR A 382 4.17 -9.31 2.26
C TYR A 382 3.89 -8.48 1.01
N ALA A 383 4.96 -8.07 0.34
CA ALA A 383 4.90 -7.43 -0.98
C ALA A 383 5.06 -8.48 -2.09
N THR A 384 4.55 -8.16 -3.27
CA THR A 384 4.68 -9.01 -4.46
C THR A 384 5.91 -8.66 -5.31
N SER A 385 6.77 -7.80 -4.80
CA SER A 385 7.99 -7.33 -5.45
C SER A 385 9.16 -8.32 -5.27
N GLY A 386 10.19 -8.14 -6.06
CA GLY A 386 11.44 -8.91 -5.99
C GLY A 386 11.79 -9.62 -7.29
N PHE A 387 10.95 -9.52 -8.34
CA PHE A 387 11.26 -10.09 -9.66
C PHE A 387 10.72 -9.22 -10.81
N PRO A 388 11.41 -9.23 -11.97
CA PRO A 388 11.18 -8.28 -13.05
C PRO A 388 9.81 -8.36 -13.75
N TRP A 389 9.05 -9.41 -13.54
CA TRP A 389 7.77 -9.69 -14.20
C TRP A 389 6.60 -9.88 -13.22
N SER A 390 6.64 -9.21 -12.08
CA SER A 390 5.54 -9.27 -11.09
C SER A 390 4.17 -8.94 -11.69
N GLY A 391 4.11 -7.96 -12.60
CA GLY A 391 2.88 -7.61 -13.31
C GLY A 391 2.28 -8.75 -14.14
N GLN A 392 3.13 -9.63 -14.70
CA GLN A 392 2.70 -10.81 -15.46
C GLN A 392 2.10 -11.91 -14.56
N VAL A 393 2.32 -11.83 -13.25
CA VAL A 393 1.68 -12.73 -12.26
C VAL A 393 0.41 -12.10 -11.71
N LEU A 394 0.49 -10.81 -11.33
CA LEU A 394 -0.62 -10.13 -10.66
C LEU A 394 -1.85 -9.97 -11.55
N GLY A 395 -1.69 -9.56 -12.80
CA GLY A 395 -2.80 -9.39 -13.72
C GLY A 395 -3.62 -10.68 -13.96
N PRO A 396 -2.98 -11.80 -14.34
CA PRO A 396 -3.67 -13.10 -14.43
C PRO A 396 -4.28 -13.58 -13.13
N PHE A 397 -3.64 -13.31 -11.96
CA PHE A 397 -4.21 -13.63 -10.65
C PHE A 397 -5.48 -12.82 -10.35
N ASP A 398 -5.47 -11.52 -10.63
CA ASP A 398 -6.64 -10.65 -10.46
C ASP A 398 -7.82 -11.12 -11.32
N ASN A 399 -7.55 -11.54 -12.58
CA ASN A 399 -8.56 -12.11 -13.45
C ASN A 399 -9.08 -13.46 -12.95
N ALA A 400 -8.20 -14.32 -12.43
CA ALA A 400 -8.59 -15.59 -11.84
C ALA A 400 -9.50 -15.39 -10.62
N TRP A 401 -9.16 -14.47 -9.74
CA TRP A 401 -10.01 -14.07 -8.62
C TRP A 401 -11.39 -13.60 -9.10
N ALA A 402 -11.44 -12.66 -10.06
CA ALA A 402 -12.70 -12.12 -10.58
C ALA A 402 -13.61 -13.20 -11.18
N ASN A 403 -13.04 -14.16 -11.92
CA ASN A 403 -13.79 -15.29 -12.50
C ASN A 403 -14.31 -16.26 -11.44
N ALA A 404 -13.51 -16.57 -10.42
CA ALA A 404 -13.92 -17.44 -9.32
C ALA A 404 -14.97 -16.74 -8.44
N TYR A 405 -14.75 -15.50 -8.04
CA TYR A 405 -15.65 -14.69 -7.22
C TYR A 405 -17.04 -14.55 -7.85
N SER A 406 -17.08 -14.24 -9.16
CA SER A 406 -18.33 -14.07 -9.90
C SER A 406 -19.06 -15.40 -10.21
N GLY A 407 -18.44 -16.56 -9.92
CA GLY A 407 -18.98 -17.87 -10.25
C GLY A 407 -18.93 -18.23 -11.74
N LYS A 408 -18.20 -17.47 -12.57
CA LYS A 408 -17.99 -17.80 -14.00
C LYS A 408 -17.19 -19.09 -14.17
N MET A 409 -16.27 -19.35 -13.24
CA MET A 409 -15.44 -20.54 -13.21
C MET A 409 -15.38 -21.09 -11.78
N SER A 410 -15.15 -22.42 -11.64
CA SER A 410 -14.75 -22.96 -10.34
C SER A 410 -13.41 -22.35 -9.91
N VAL A 411 -13.15 -22.25 -8.60
CA VAL A 411 -11.89 -21.72 -8.08
C VAL A 411 -10.68 -22.41 -8.71
N LYS A 412 -10.69 -23.75 -8.73
CA LYS A 412 -9.59 -24.55 -9.32
C LYS A 412 -9.36 -24.19 -10.79
N ALA A 413 -10.41 -24.15 -11.59
CA ALA A 413 -10.32 -23.86 -13.03
C ALA A 413 -9.84 -22.42 -13.28
N ALA A 414 -10.31 -21.45 -12.48
CA ALA A 414 -9.90 -20.05 -12.59
C ALA A 414 -8.40 -19.88 -12.25
N LEU A 415 -7.94 -20.50 -11.16
CA LEU A 415 -6.52 -20.43 -10.77
C LEU A 415 -5.61 -21.15 -11.76
N ASP A 416 -6.02 -22.32 -12.30
CA ASP A 416 -5.26 -23.05 -13.32
C ASP A 416 -5.11 -22.22 -14.61
N ALA A 417 -6.19 -21.61 -15.08
CA ALA A 417 -6.16 -20.73 -16.25
C ALA A 417 -5.26 -19.50 -16.00
N GLY A 418 -5.35 -18.90 -14.82
CA GLY A 418 -4.51 -17.76 -14.41
C GLY A 418 -3.03 -18.13 -14.39
N VAL A 419 -2.66 -19.27 -13.79
CA VAL A 419 -1.26 -19.78 -13.75
C VAL A 419 -0.74 -20.04 -15.16
N SER A 420 -1.54 -20.66 -16.02
CA SER A 420 -1.18 -20.91 -17.44
C SER A 420 -0.87 -19.61 -18.18
N GLU A 421 -1.75 -18.61 -18.07
CA GLU A 421 -1.56 -17.32 -18.72
C GLU A 421 -0.36 -16.56 -18.13
N ALA A 422 -0.22 -16.55 -16.81
CA ALA A 422 0.92 -15.90 -16.15
C ALA A 422 2.26 -16.50 -16.63
N ASN A 423 2.37 -17.83 -16.68
CA ASN A 423 3.59 -18.49 -17.10
C ASN A 423 3.93 -18.24 -18.58
N LYS A 424 2.90 -18.15 -19.46
CA LYS A 424 3.09 -17.73 -20.85
C LYS A 424 3.66 -16.30 -20.92
N GLN A 425 3.09 -15.37 -20.16
CA GLN A 425 3.57 -13.97 -20.12
C GLN A 425 4.97 -13.86 -19.52
N ILE A 426 5.30 -14.65 -18.47
CA ILE A 426 6.65 -14.73 -17.87
C ILE A 426 7.67 -15.20 -18.90
N GLN A 427 7.36 -16.25 -19.68
CA GLN A 427 8.27 -16.75 -20.71
C GLN A 427 8.55 -15.69 -21.79
N GLN A 428 7.53 -14.93 -22.18
CA GLN A 428 7.70 -13.81 -23.11
C GLN A 428 8.57 -12.69 -22.51
N ALA A 429 8.31 -12.33 -21.26
CA ALA A 429 9.08 -11.30 -20.55
C ALA A 429 10.57 -11.71 -20.43
N ARG A 430 10.86 -12.94 -20.01
CA ARG A 430 12.24 -13.46 -19.90
C ARG A 430 13.02 -13.35 -21.20
N LYS A 431 12.39 -13.56 -22.37
CA LYS A 431 13.05 -13.38 -23.69
C LYS A 431 13.36 -11.91 -23.98
N THR A 432 12.62 -11.00 -23.43
CA THR A 432 12.80 -9.55 -23.64
C THR A 432 13.90 -8.98 -22.73
N PHE A 433 14.17 -9.62 -21.60
CA PHE A 433 15.18 -9.20 -20.61
C PHE A 433 16.55 -9.89 -20.78
N GLN A 434 16.67 -10.86 -21.70
CA GLN A 434 17.94 -11.44 -22.16
C GLN A 434 18.53 -10.61 -23.29
#